data_ba4b9259ca5097da067b2db5faf63a19
#
_entry.id   ba4b9259ca5097da067b2db5faf63a19
#
_cell.length_a   1.000
_cell.length_b   1.000
_cell.length_c   1.000
_cell.angle_alpha   90.00
_cell.angle_beta   90.00
_cell.angle_gamma   90.00
#
_symmetry.space_group_name_H-M   'P 1'
#
loop_
_entity.id
_entity.type
_entity.pdbx_description
1 polymer ?
#
loop_
_entity_poly.entity_id
_entity_poly.type
_entity_poly.pdbx_seq_one_letter_code
_entity_poly.pdbx_strand_id
1 'polypeptide(L)'
;MEKENVINIFLDGVSSEILNLGYIESVALSALHICNVAGVEGSIVLADDDTLRGLNRDYRGIDETTDVLSFSNDHEGEYYGDPADLNDRFTGDSFVLPETVTDQLGEVVISLPQIERQANGLLIDELGHIVAHGFLHLLGYDHEKHEDKVVMQRLESDILERAKNIV
;
A
#
# COMPACT_ATOMS: atom_id res chain seq x y z
N MET A 1 -0.14 -3.24 -27.36
CA MET A 1 -0.65 -3.93 -26.17
C MET A 1 -0.37 -3.08 -24.94
N GLU A 2 -1.42 -2.71 -24.24
CA GLU A 2 -1.26 -2.04 -22.97
C GLU A 2 -0.68 -3.06 -21.96
N LYS A 3 0.32 -2.65 -21.23
CA LYS A 3 0.86 -3.47 -20.16
C LYS A 3 -0.14 -3.48 -19.00
N GLU A 4 -0.48 -4.65 -18.53
CA GLU A 4 -1.39 -4.81 -17.39
C GLU A 4 -0.69 -4.44 -16.08
N ASN A 5 -1.47 -3.97 -15.12
CA ASN A 5 -1.01 -3.78 -13.76
C ASN A 5 -0.99 -5.12 -13.03
N VAL A 6 -0.01 -5.31 -12.18
CA VAL A 6 0.13 -6.53 -11.37
C VAL A 6 0.15 -6.15 -9.90
N ILE A 7 -0.69 -6.82 -9.11
CA ILE A 7 -0.73 -6.64 -7.66
C ILE A 7 -0.38 -7.98 -7.01
N ASN A 8 0.65 -7.96 -6.19
CA ASN A 8 1.08 -9.11 -5.40
C ASN A 8 0.63 -8.92 -3.96
N ILE A 9 0.09 -9.97 -3.35
CA ILE A 9 -0.34 -9.95 -1.95
C ILE A 9 0.47 -10.99 -1.19
N PHE A 10 1.16 -10.56 -0.16
CA PHE A 10 1.98 -11.41 0.71
C PHE A 10 1.42 -11.42 2.12
N LEU A 11 1.52 -12.58 2.77
CA LEU A 11 1.13 -12.76 4.16
C LEU A 11 2.38 -13.01 5.00
N ASP A 12 2.58 -12.23 6.03
CA ASP A 12 3.73 -12.34 6.93
C ASP A 12 3.24 -12.47 8.38
N GLY A 13 3.22 -13.70 8.88
CA GLY A 13 2.81 -13.99 10.24
C GLY A 13 1.31 -13.86 10.53
N VAL A 14 0.48 -13.75 9.51
CA VAL A 14 -0.98 -13.65 9.64
C VAL A 14 -1.68 -14.63 8.70
N SER A 15 -2.94 -14.93 9.01
CA SER A 15 -3.78 -15.83 8.20
C SER A 15 -4.80 -15.04 7.38
N SER A 16 -5.04 -15.50 6.16
CA SER A 16 -6.04 -14.93 5.26
C SER A 16 -7.34 -15.74 5.18
N GLU A 17 -7.53 -16.72 6.04
CA GLU A 17 -8.65 -17.68 5.94
C GLU A 17 -10.04 -17.02 5.88
N ILE A 18 -10.18 -15.85 6.52
CA ILE A 18 -11.44 -15.11 6.56
C ILE A 18 -11.45 -13.89 5.64
N LEU A 19 -10.40 -13.70 4.84
CA LEU A 19 -10.26 -12.51 4.00
C LEU A 19 -10.52 -12.84 2.53
N ASN A 20 -11.25 -11.94 1.88
CA ASN A 20 -11.41 -11.97 0.42
C ASN A 20 -10.23 -11.23 -0.23
N LEU A 21 -9.15 -11.94 -0.53
CA LEU A 21 -7.96 -11.34 -1.15
C LEU A 21 -8.25 -10.83 -2.57
N GLY A 22 -9.20 -11.45 -3.28
CA GLY A 22 -9.64 -10.95 -4.59
C GLY A 22 -10.22 -9.55 -4.52
N TYR A 23 -10.98 -9.25 -3.46
CA TYR A 23 -11.50 -7.90 -3.23
C TYR A 23 -10.35 -6.91 -2.95
N ILE A 24 -9.40 -7.27 -2.13
CA ILE A 24 -8.24 -6.43 -1.81
C ILE A 24 -7.42 -6.12 -3.08
N GLU A 25 -7.19 -7.12 -3.90
CA GLU A 25 -6.54 -6.95 -5.21
C GLU A 25 -7.34 -5.97 -6.08
N SER A 26 -8.67 -6.12 -6.14
CA SER A 26 -9.51 -5.25 -6.95
C SER A 26 -9.52 -3.80 -6.46
N VAL A 27 -9.37 -3.55 -5.16
CA VAL A 27 -9.21 -2.21 -4.61
C VAL A 27 -7.93 -1.55 -5.14
N ALA A 28 -6.82 -2.26 -5.07
CA ALA A 28 -5.54 -1.75 -5.58
C ALA A 28 -5.59 -1.49 -7.09
N LEU A 29 -6.11 -2.43 -7.86
CA LEU A 29 -6.27 -2.27 -9.31
C LEU A 29 -7.21 -1.11 -9.66
N SER A 30 -8.27 -0.92 -8.88
CA SER A 30 -9.20 0.20 -9.07
C SER A 30 -8.53 1.55 -8.81
N ALA A 31 -7.64 1.63 -7.81
CA ALA A 31 -6.86 2.84 -7.55
C ALA A 31 -5.99 3.20 -8.75
N LEU A 32 -5.28 2.23 -9.30
CA LEU A 32 -4.45 2.43 -10.49
C LEU A 32 -5.29 2.85 -11.71
N HIS A 33 -6.43 2.21 -11.91
CA HIS A 33 -7.33 2.54 -13.02
C HIS A 33 -7.86 3.97 -12.92
N ILE A 34 -8.38 4.36 -11.75
CA ILE A 34 -8.94 5.71 -11.54
C ILE A 34 -7.87 6.79 -11.71
N CYS A 35 -6.63 6.49 -11.33
CA CYS A 35 -5.51 7.42 -11.46
C CYS A 35 -4.80 7.34 -12.82
N ASN A 36 -5.33 6.57 -13.78
CA ASN A 36 -4.79 6.40 -15.13
C ASN A 36 -3.35 5.87 -15.14
N VAL A 37 -3.05 4.92 -14.28
CA VAL A 37 -1.73 4.28 -14.19
C VAL A 37 -1.80 2.87 -14.76
N ALA A 38 -0.91 2.55 -15.67
CA ALA A 38 -0.84 1.25 -16.33
C ALA A 38 0.61 0.75 -16.42
N GLY A 39 0.78 -0.56 -16.47
CA GLY A 39 2.08 -1.18 -16.64
C GLY A 39 2.96 -1.16 -15.39
N VAL A 40 2.34 -1.10 -14.20
CA VAL A 40 3.08 -1.09 -12.93
C VAL A 40 2.80 -2.34 -12.11
N GLU A 41 3.72 -2.65 -11.23
CA GLU A 41 3.59 -3.72 -10.25
C GLU A 41 3.65 -3.12 -8.85
N GLY A 42 2.66 -3.44 -8.02
CA GLY A 42 2.60 -3.03 -6.63
C GLY A 42 2.44 -4.24 -5.73
N SER A 43 2.81 -4.09 -4.47
CA SER A 43 2.72 -5.16 -3.48
C SER A 43 1.94 -4.71 -2.25
N ILE A 44 1.16 -5.63 -1.71
CA ILE A 44 0.47 -5.49 -0.43
C ILE A 44 1.00 -6.57 0.49
N VAL A 45 1.50 -6.18 1.65
CA VAL A 45 1.95 -7.13 2.69
C VAL A 45 1.01 -7.01 3.87
N LEU A 46 0.32 -8.10 4.18
CA LEU A 46 -0.49 -8.20 5.39
C LEU A 46 0.39 -8.84 6.47
N ALA A 47 0.66 -8.10 7.51
CA ALA A 47 1.62 -8.48 8.53
C ALA A 47 1.03 -8.32 9.94
N ASP A 48 1.83 -8.54 10.96
CA ASP A 48 1.46 -8.37 12.35
C ASP A 48 1.97 -7.06 12.95
N ASP A 49 1.59 -6.79 14.20
CA ASP A 49 1.98 -5.57 14.91
C ASP A 49 3.49 -5.44 15.07
N ASP A 50 4.19 -6.53 15.36
CA ASP A 50 5.64 -6.50 15.58
C ASP A 50 6.39 -6.11 14.31
N THR A 51 5.93 -6.58 13.16
CA THR A 51 6.48 -6.21 11.85
C THR A 51 6.30 -4.72 11.59
N LEU A 52 5.09 -4.19 11.79
CA LEU A 52 4.82 -2.76 11.58
C LEU A 52 5.57 -1.89 12.58
N ARG A 53 5.66 -2.31 13.84
CA ARG A 53 6.44 -1.60 14.86
C ARG A 53 7.91 -1.52 14.47
N GLY A 54 8.49 -2.64 14.01
CA GLY A 54 9.89 -2.67 13.56
C GLY A 54 10.14 -1.75 12.39
N LEU A 55 9.28 -1.78 11.38
CA LEU A 55 9.38 -0.89 10.22
C LEU A 55 9.18 0.58 10.61
N ASN A 56 8.22 0.86 11.46
CA ASN A 56 7.93 2.24 11.92
C ASN A 56 9.12 2.80 12.71
N ARG A 57 9.73 2.00 13.58
CA ARG A 57 10.93 2.37 14.31
C ARG A 57 12.10 2.62 13.36
N ASP A 58 12.34 1.72 12.41
CA ASP A 58 13.50 1.77 11.53
C ASP A 58 13.42 2.89 10.50
N TYR A 59 12.22 3.20 10.00
CA TYR A 59 12.03 4.19 8.91
C TYR A 59 11.48 5.54 9.37
N ARG A 60 10.74 5.59 10.46
CA ARG A 60 10.14 6.83 10.99
C ARG A 60 10.71 7.25 12.34
N GLY A 61 11.50 6.39 12.97
CA GLY A 61 12.03 6.64 14.31
C GLY A 61 11.01 6.54 15.43
N ILE A 62 9.86 5.91 15.18
CA ILE A 62 8.76 5.76 16.14
C ILE A 62 8.65 4.30 16.53
N ASP A 63 8.96 3.98 17.78
CA ASP A 63 8.91 2.61 18.30
C ASP A 63 7.51 2.24 18.78
N GLU A 64 6.56 2.28 17.87
CA GLU A 64 5.15 1.92 18.08
C GLU A 64 4.61 1.27 16.82
N THR A 65 3.61 0.40 16.97
CA THR A 65 2.92 -0.14 15.79
C THR A 65 2.09 0.96 15.10
N THR A 66 1.77 0.74 13.85
CA THR A 66 0.86 1.57 13.05
C THR A 66 0.00 0.66 12.21
N ASP A 67 -1.06 1.20 11.62
CA ASP A 67 -1.95 0.43 10.76
C ASP A 67 -1.34 0.15 9.39
N VAL A 68 -0.69 1.15 8.79
CA VAL A 68 -0.18 1.07 7.43
C VAL A 68 1.09 1.89 7.24
N LEU A 69 1.99 1.37 6.41
CA LEU A 69 3.17 2.09 5.91
C LEU A 69 3.24 1.89 4.40
N SER A 70 3.45 2.98 3.67
CA SER A 70 3.59 2.94 2.21
C SER A 70 5.03 3.31 1.82
N PHE A 71 5.65 2.47 1.00
CA PHE A 71 7.02 2.64 0.53
C PHE A 71 7.00 2.77 -0.99
N SER A 72 7.12 4.00 -1.48
CA SER A 72 7.13 4.29 -2.91
C SER A 72 8.54 4.17 -3.49
N ASN A 73 8.67 3.55 -4.65
CA ASN A 73 9.94 3.48 -5.37
C ASN A 73 10.24 4.74 -6.18
N ASP A 74 9.22 5.53 -6.52
CA ASP A 74 9.34 6.64 -7.46
C ASP A 74 9.36 8.03 -6.82
N HIS A 75 8.97 8.15 -5.55
CA HIS A 75 8.86 9.44 -4.88
C HIS A 75 9.91 9.60 -3.78
N GLU A 76 10.91 10.43 -4.05
CA GLU A 76 11.85 10.88 -3.04
C GLU A 76 11.12 11.76 -2.02
N GLY A 77 11.18 11.40 -0.75
CA GLY A 77 10.66 12.24 0.34
C GLY A 77 9.46 11.71 1.09
N GLU A 78 8.82 10.65 0.61
CA GLU A 78 7.75 9.99 1.35
C GLU A 78 8.25 8.86 2.25
N TYR A 79 9.55 8.67 2.26
CA TYR A 79 10.19 7.76 3.19
C TYR A 79 10.37 8.46 4.53
N TYR A 80 9.68 7.98 5.53
CA TYR A 80 9.87 8.41 6.90
C TYR A 80 11.07 7.66 7.44
N GLY A 81 12.19 8.34 7.63
CA GLY A 81 13.45 7.76 8.09
C GLY A 81 14.66 8.38 7.42
N ASP A 82 15.86 7.99 7.86
CA ASP A 82 17.10 8.48 7.25
C ASP A 82 17.29 7.82 5.86
N PRO A 83 17.46 8.61 4.78
CA PRO A 83 17.74 8.05 3.45
C PRO A 83 18.97 7.13 3.40
N ALA A 84 19.93 7.31 4.32
CA ALA A 84 21.10 6.45 4.42
C ALA A 84 20.72 5.03 4.87
N ASP A 85 19.73 4.90 5.76
CA ASP A 85 19.25 3.60 6.23
C ASP A 85 18.52 2.84 5.12
N LEU A 86 17.83 3.54 4.24
CA LEU A 86 17.20 2.96 3.06
C LEU A 86 18.23 2.40 2.10
N ASN A 87 19.31 3.10 1.87
CA ASN A 87 20.37 2.66 0.98
C ASN A 87 21.04 1.37 1.47
N ASP A 88 21.29 1.24 2.76
CA ASP A 88 21.93 0.06 3.33
C ASP A 88 21.06 -1.20 3.25
N ARG A 89 19.74 -1.06 3.25
CA ARG A 89 18.81 -2.21 3.17
C ARG A 89 18.47 -2.63 1.74
N PHE A 90 18.42 -1.68 0.81
CA PHE A 90 17.96 -1.94 -0.56
C PHE A 90 19.09 -1.93 -1.59
N THR A 91 20.29 -1.53 -1.24
CA THR A 91 21.45 -1.57 -2.14
C THR A 91 22.26 -2.85 -2.06
N GLY A 92 21.83 -3.83 -1.27
CA GLY A 92 22.41 -5.16 -1.39
C GLY A 92 22.19 -5.66 -2.81
N ASP A 93 23.24 -5.66 -3.58
CA ASP A 93 23.32 -6.10 -4.98
C ASP A 93 22.40 -5.30 -5.92
N SER A 94 23.01 -4.64 -6.86
CA SER A 94 22.35 -4.04 -8.01
C SER A 94 21.38 -5.06 -8.62
N PHE A 95 20.15 -5.04 -8.16
CA PHE A 95 19.10 -5.83 -8.74
C PHE A 95 18.76 -5.20 -10.09
N VAL A 96 19.42 -5.68 -11.13
CA VAL A 96 19.07 -5.29 -12.49
C VAL A 96 17.78 -6.01 -12.84
N LEU A 97 16.66 -5.29 -12.79
CA LEU A 97 15.40 -5.82 -13.26
C LEU A 97 15.52 -6.14 -14.76
N PRO A 98 15.09 -7.34 -15.19
CA PRO A 98 15.03 -7.63 -16.62
C PRO A 98 14.17 -6.60 -17.34
N GLU A 99 14.52 -6.24 -18.56
CA GLU A 99 13.79 -5.25 -19.40
C GLU A 99 12.29 -5.58 -19.58
N THR A 100 11.89 -6.80 -19.26
CA THR A 100 10.51 -7.27 -19.39
C THR A 100 9.66 -7.04 -18.15
N VAL A 101 10.24 -6.55 -17.04
CA VAL A 101 9.51 -6.35 -15.79
C VAL A 101 8.80 -4.98 -15.84
N THR A 102 7.55 -4.97 -15.40
CA THR A 102 6.77 -3.75 -15.20
C THR A 102 7.45 -2.84 -14.17
N ASP A 103 7.23 -1.54 -14.31
CA ASP A 103 7.77 -0.58 -13.34
C ASP A 103 7.26 -0.87 -11.93
N GLN A 104 8.17 -0.89 -10.97
CA GLN A 104 7.82 -1.13 -9.58
C GLN A 104 7.25 0.14 -8.96
N LEU A 105 5.98 0.09 -8.57
CA LEU A 105 5.31 1.23 -7.93
C LEU A 105 5.75 1.38 -6.47
N GLY A 106 5.78 0.28 -5.75
CA GLY A 106 6.11 0.27 -4.33
C GLY A 106 5.32 -0.79 -3.56
N GLU A 107 5.30 -0.62 -2.25
CA GLU A 107 4.75 -1.61 -1.32
C GLU A 107 3.91 -0.93 -0.24
N VAL A 108 2.76 -1.51 0.06
CA VAL A 108 1.90 -1.11 1.18
C VAL A 108 1.94 -2.24 2.21
N VAL A 109 2.42 -1.94 3.41
CA VAL A 109 2.52 -2.91 4.51
C VAL A 109 1.46 -2.57 5.55
N ILE A 110 0.64 -3.54 5.92
CA ILE A 110 -0.53 -3.34 6.77
C ILE A 110 -0.47 -4.29 7.96
N SER A 111 -0.70 -3.76 9.18
CA SER A 111 -0.90 -4.60 10.36
C SER A 111 -2.35 -5.07 10.40
N LEU A 112 -2.60 -6.33 10.11
CA LEU A 112 -3.93 -6.90 10.17
C LEU A 112 -4.55 -6.84 11.58
N PRO A 113 -3.82 -7.17 12.67
CA PRO A 113 -4.36 -7.00 14.02
C PRO A 113 -4.76 -5.56 14.34
N GLN A 114 -4.01 -4.57 13.87
CA GLN A 114 -4.35 -3.16 14.10
C GLN A 114 -5.62 -2.77 13.35
N ILE A 115 -5.79 -3.24 12.12
CA ILE A 115 -7.01 -3.01 11.36
C ILE A 115 -8.22 -3.63 12.06
N GLU A 116 -8.08 -4.83 12.62
CA GLU A 116 -9.12 -5.47 13.40
C GLU A 116 -9.55 -4.63 14.61
N ARG A 117 -8.58 -4.06 15.33
CA ARG A 117 -8.86 -3.24 16.53
C ARG A 117 -9.56 -1.93 16.20
N GLN A 118 -9.26 -1.33 15.06
CA GLN A 118 -9.81 -0.02 14.70
C GLN A 118 -11.08 -0.09 13.82
N ALA A 119 -11.42 -1.26 13.31
CA ALA A 119 -12.60 -1.42 12.46
C ALA A 119 -13.88 -1.23 13.26
N ASN A 120 -14.75 -0.34 12.79
CA ASN A 120 -16.07 -0.07 13.40
C ASN A 120 -17.19 -0.90 12.75
N GLY A 121 -16.88 -1.65 11.72
CA GLY A 121 -17.78 -2.51 10.97
C GLY A 121 -17.07 -3.76 10.51
N LEU A 122 -17.29 -4.14 9.26
CA LEU A 122 -16.63 -5.30 8.69
C LEU A 122 -15.14 -5.06 8.50
N LEU A 123 -14.33 -6.02 8.90
CA LEU A 123 -12.87 -5.98 8.74
C LEU A 123 -12.48 -5.73 7.27
N ILE A 124 -13.16 -6.38 6.34
CA ILE A 124 -12.85 -6.25 4.91
C ILE A 124 -13.08 -4.84 4.38
N ASP A 125 -14.08 -4.12 4.90
CA ASP A 125 -14.34 -2.73 4.51
C ASP A 125 -13.23 -1.80 5.01
N GLU A 126 -12.80 -1.97 6.24
CA GLU A 126 -11.69 -1.18 6.80
C GLU A 126 -10.39 -1.48 6.06
N LEU A 127 -10.12 -2.75 5.80
CA LEU A 127 -8.93 -3.16 5.06
C LEU A 127 -8.94 -2.61 3.63
N GLY A 128 -10.08 -2.64 2.95
CA GLY A 128 -10.23 -2.04 1.62
C GLY A 128 -9.93 -0.54 1.62
N HIS A 129 -10.45 0.17 2.63
CA HIS A 129 -10.19 1.60 2.80
C HIS A 129 -8.69 1.90 2.98
N ILE A 130 -8.01 1.14 3.83
CA ILE A 130 -6.58 1.30 4.09
C ILE A 130 -5.75 0.99 2.84
N VAL A 131 -6.12 -0.03 2.08
CA VAL A 131 -5.45 -0.36 0.80
C VAL A 131 -5.60 0.79 -0.20
N ALA A 132 -6.81 1.33 -0.36
CA ALA A 132 -7.05 2.48 -1.23
C ALA A 132 -6.20 3.68 -0.82
N HIS A 133 -6.19 3.99 0.47
CA HIS A 133 -5.40 5.08 1.05
C HIS A 133 -3.90 4.88 0.80
N GLY A 134 -3.38 3.69 1.07
CA GLY A 134 -1.96 3.37 0.86
C GLY A 134 -1.53 3.47 -0.59
N PHE A 135 -2.36 3.00 -1.52
CA PHE A 135 -2.05 3.11 -2.96
C PHE A 135 -2.10 4.55 -3.45
N LEU A 136 -3.00 5.38 -2.93
CA LEU A 136 -3.01 6.81 -3.27
C LEU A 136 -1.70 7.48 -2.80
N HIS A 137 -1.19 7.12 -1.64
CA HIS A 137 0.13 7.60 -1.20
C HIS A 137 1.26 7.13 -2.13
N LEU A 138 1.23 5.88 -2.58
CA LEU A 138 2.21 5.38 -3.56
C LEU A 138 2.18 6.19 -4.86
N LEU A 139 1.01 6.70 -5.23
CA LEU A 139 0.81 7.50 -6.43
C LEU A 139 1.10 8.99 -6.23
N GLY A 140 1.53 9.39 -5.03
CA GLY A 140 1.95 10.76 -4.74
C GLY A 140 0.88 11.65 -4.13
N TYR A 141 -0.31 11.12 -3.83
CA TYR A 141 -1.34 11.89 -3.14
C TYR A 141 -1.01 12.05 -1.66
N ASP A 142 -1.31 13.21 -1.12
CA ASP A 142 -1.07 13.55 0.28
C ASP A 142 -2.32 14.19 0.89
N HIS A 143 -2.39 14.23 2.21
CA HIS A 143 -3.51 14.81 2.95
C HIS A 143 -3.09 15.89 3.96
N GLU A 144 -1.90 16.48 3.79
CA GLU A 144 -1.40 17.52 4.68
C GLU A 144 -2.23 18.81 4.62
N LYS A 145 -2.72 19.16 3.44
CA LYS A 145 -3.59 20.32 3.24
C LYS A 145 -5.04 19.88 3.21
N HIS A 146 -5.94 20.74 3.70
CA HIS A 146 -7.38 20.45 3.70
C HIS A 146 -7.92 20.13 2.29
N GLU A 147 -7.49 20.88 1.30
CA GLU A 147 -7.90 20.65 -0.11
C GLU A 147 -7.45 19.29 -0.62
N ASP A 148 -6.22 18.89 -0.29
CA ASP A 148 -5.66 17.59 -0.68
C ASP A 148 -6.40 16.46 0.03
N LYS A 149 -6.78 16.65 1.29
CA LYS A 149 -7.56 15.67 2.06
C LYS A 149 -8.93 15.42 1.42
N VAL A 150 -9.63 16.46 0.97
CA VAL A 150 -10.92 16.34 0.30
C VAL A 150 -10.79 15.55 -1.00
N VAL A 151 -9.78 15.85 -1.81
CA VAL A 151 -9.50 15.15 -3.06
C VAL A 151 -9.23 13.68 -2.78
N MET A 152 -8.39 13.39 -1.78
CA MET A 152 -8.02 12.04 -1.41
C MET A 152 -9.22 11.22 -0.93
N GLN A 153 -10.07 11.79 -0.08
CA GLN A 153 -11.30 11.14 0.41
C GLN A 153 -12.27 10.83 -0.73
N ARG A 154 -12.38 11.70 -1.70
CA ARG A 154 -13.22 11.49 -2.89
C ARG A 154 -12.68 10.33 -3.74
N LEU A 155 -11.37 10.30 -3.97
CA LEU A 155 -10.73 9.21 -4.70
C LEU A 155 -10.89 7.88 -3.98
N GLU A 156 -10.72 7.86 -2.66
CA GLU A 156 -10.94 6.65 -1.86
C GLU A 156 -12.36 6.11 -2.05
N SER A 157 -13.37 6.97 -1.99
CA SER A 157 -14.76 6.58 -2.21
C SER A 157 -15.00 6.01 -3.61
N ASP A 158 -14.46 6.65 -4.63
CA ASP A 158 -14.59 6.22 -6.03
C ASP A 158 -13.90 4.87 -6.24
N ILE A 159 -12.74 4.68 -5.65
CA ILE A 159 -11.98 3.43 -5.72
C ILE A 159 -12.77 2.28 -5.09
N LEU A 160 -13.31 2.49 -3.90
CA LEU A 160 -14.06 1.45 -3.19
C LEU A 160 -15.36 1.10 -3.91
N GLU A 161 -16.05 2.08 -4.45
CA GLU A 161 -17.27 1.86 -5.25
C GLU A 161 -16.95 1.02 -6.49
N ARG A 162 -15.89 1.38 -7.22
CA ARG A 162 -15.46 0.61 -8.38
C ARG A 162 -15.08 -0.82 -8.01
N ALA A 163 -14.32 -1.01 -6.95
CA ALA A 163 -13.89 -2.34 -6.50
C ALA A 163 -15.08 -3.26 -6.17
N LYS A 164 -16.10 -2.73 -5.52
CA LYS A 164 -17.33 -3.49 -5.21
C LYS A 164 -18.08 -3.94 -6.46
N ASN A 165 -18.03 -3.17 -7.53
CA ASN A 165 -18.75 -3.47 -8.76
C ASN A 165 -18.01 -4.46 -9.67
N ILE A 166 -16.73 -4.69 -9.45
CA ILE A 166 -15.91 -5.62 -10.24
C ILE A 166 -15.95 -7.04 -9.68
N VAL A 167 -16.11 -7.19 -8.38
CA VAL A 167 -16.09 -8.49 -7.69
C VAL A 167 -17.45 -9.15 -7.67
#